data_aec9c4feab0527032d20c3bf9cb0c8cc
#
_entry.id   aec9c4feab0527032d20c3bf9cb0c8cc
#
_cell.length_a   1.000
_cell.length_b   1.000
_cell.length_c   1.000
_cell.angle_alpha   90.00
_cell.angle_beta   90.00
_cell.angle_gamma   90.00
#
_symmetry.space_group_name_H-M   'P 1'
#
loop_
_entity.id
_entity.type
_entity.pdbx_description
1 polymer ?
#
loop_
_entity_poly.entity_id
_entity_poly.type
_entity_poly.pdbx_seq_one_letter_code
_entity_poly.pdbx_strand_id
1 'polypeptide(L)'
;MPYWGIYLKSLSFNVLQIGALLSLFQVSRIFAPNVLGWIADQSGEYIKWIKVSSFFGFIIFTGIFWSNTFVNIFIVMMAMSIFTSSTLPLAESLTLSHLKANKADSKYSHIRLWGSIGFIVAALLLGVIIDFYGERSLIYALLITQFVIFLLAFILPPKKVIFTKNIKRSIWPILKQREVIVLLLSCALMVSSHGLLYNFYSIFLEEQGYSGASIGLLWSVGVAFEILIFLLMPKILSKFTLKAVLLISLGFAVIRFFLIGAYVDSIVVLILAQIMHAATFGSFHVASIQLIAHFFYDEHQARGQSLYNSITYGVGGAIGGLGGGYMIEYSGMANTFMISAILPFIGFFVLMLGLKTKFKAELK
;
A
#
# COMPACT_ATOMS: atom_id res chain seq x y z
N MET A 1 -1.89 -7.87 3.20
CA MET A 1 -1.94 -9.27 2.71
C MET A 1 -3.40 -9.70 2.70
N PRO A 2 -3.96 -10.18 1.59
CA PRO A 2 -5.40 -10.44 1.48
C PRO A 2 -5.98 -11.35 2.57
N TYR A 3 -5.26 -12.40 2.96
CA TYR A 3 -5.79 -13.44 3.86
C TYR A 3 -5.36 -13.32 5.33
N TRP A 4 -4.50 -12.35 5.69
CA TRP A 4 -4.01 -12.23 7.05
C TRP A 4 -5.12 -11.92 8.06
N GLY A 5 -6.11 -11.10 7.64
CA GLY A 5 -7.30 -10.82 8.45
C GLY A 5 -8.15 -12.07 8.73
N ILE A 6 -8.32 -12.95 7.72
CA ILE A 6 -9.03 -14.22 7.86
C ILE A 6 -8.33 -15.11 8.90
N TYR A 7 -6.99 -15.24 8.82
CA TYR A 7 -6.23 -15.97 9.81
C TYR A 7 -6.39 -15.39 11.23
N LEU A 8 -6.36 -14.08 11.39
CA LEU A 8 -6.58 -13.46 12.71
C LEU A 8 -8.00 -13.73 13.24
N LYS A 9 -9.00 -13.72 12.36
CA LYS A 9 -10.38 -14.08 12.69
C LYS A 9 -10.50 -15.53 13.14
N SER A 10 -9.77 -16.47 12.50
CA SER A 10 -9.76 -17.90 12.91
C SER A 10 -9.18 -18.12 14.32
N LEU A 11 -8.41 -17.16 14.84
CA LEU A 11 -7.96 -17.13 16.23
C LEU A 11 -8.98 -16.51 17.20
N SER A 12 -10.21 -16.27 16.74
CA SER A 12 -11.33 -15.69 17.53
C SER A 12 -11.07 -14.25 18.00
N PHE A 13 -10.23 -13.50 17.31
CA PHE A 13 -10.08 -12.06 17.57
C PHE A 13 -11.27 -11.28 17.05
N ASN A 14 -11.72 -10.31 17.84
CA ASN A 14 -12.77 -9.40 17.43
C ASN A 14 -12.26 -8.38 16.38
N VAL A 15 -13.19 -7.70 15.71
CA VAL A 15 -12.88 -6.78 14.60
C VAL A 15 -11.98 -5.59 15.03
N LEU A 16 -12.10 -5.13 16.28
CA LEU A 16 -11.22 -4.09 16.84
C LEU A 16 -9.78 -4.57 16.97
N GLN A 17 -9.60 -5.78 17.51
CA GLN A 17 -8.28 -6.42 17.63
C GLN A 17 -7.64 -6.66 16.28
N ILE A 18 -8.42 -7.16 15.31
CA ILE A 18 -7.97 -7.38 13.93
C ILE A 18 -7.56 -6.05 13.30
N GLY A 19 -8.38 -5.01 13.42
CA GLY A 19 -8.08 -3.67 12.92
C GLY A 19 -6.80 -3.10 13.51
N ALA A 20 -6.59 -3.26 14.82
CA ALA A 20 -5.36 -2.84 15.50
C ALA A 20 -4.13 -3.57 14.96
N LEU A 21 -4.18 -4.90 14.86
CA LEU A 21 -3.07 -5.72 14.38
C LEU A 21 -2.71 -5.41 12.91
N LEU A 22 -3.70 -5.30 12.03
CA LEU A 22 -3.48 -5.00 10.61
C LEU A 22 -2.97 -3.58 10.37
N SER A 23 -3.29 -2.64 11.26
CA SER A 23 -2.80 -1.26 11.19
C SER A 23 -1.34 -1.10 11.61
N LEU A 24 -0.75 -2.05 12.33
CA LEU A 24 0.65 -1.99 12.79
C LEU A 24 1.64 -1.80 11.63
N PHE A 25 1.40 -2.46 10.51
CA PHE A 25 2.24 -2.32 9.33
C PHE A 25 2.16 -0.90 8.75
N GLN A 26 0.98 -0.28 8.76
CA GLN A 26 0.81 1.09 8.27
C GLN A 26 1.44 2.10 9.24
N VAL A 27 1.28 1.89 10.54
CA VAL A 27 1.95 2.71 11.57
C VAL A 27 3.48 2.62 11.43
N SER A 28 4.03 1.42 11.24
CA SER A 28 5.47 1.23 11.04
C SER A 28 5.99 1.96 9.80
N ARG A 29 5.19 2.07 8.72
CA ARG A 29 5.53 2.82 7.50
C ARG A 29 5.73 4.32 7.73
N ILE A 30 5.21 4.89 8.81
CA ILE A 30 5.39 6.31 9.13
C ILE A 30 6.85 6.62 9.47
N PHE A 31 7.54 5.72 10.17
CA PHE A 31 8.87 6.01 10.70
C PHE A 31 9.95 4.99 10.30
N ALA A 32 9.64 3.68 10.25
CA ALA A 32 10.68 2.65 10.11
C ALA A 32 11.48 2.73 8.79
N PRO A 33 10.86 2.93 7.60
CA PRO A 33 11.60 3.10 6.36
C PRO A 33 12.50 4.34 6.37
N ASN A 34 12.07 5.42 7.05
CA ASN A 34 12.86 6.65 7.15
C ASN A 34 14.09 6.45 8.04
N VAL A 35 13.94 5.74 9.17
CA VAL A 35 15.05 5.46 10.10
C VAL A 35 16.04 4.50 9.46
N LEU A 36 15.59 3.35 8.96
CA LEU A 36 16.49 2.36 8.35
C LEU A 36 17.09 2.86 7.03
N GLY A 37 16.33 3.65 6.25
CA GLY A 37 16.84 4.33 5.07
C GLY A 37 17.96 5.32 5.43
N TRP A 38 17.75 6.14 6.46
CA TRP A 38 18.78 7.07 6.93
C TRP A 38 20.05 6.34 7.39
N ILE A 39 19.93 5.23 8.13
CA ILE A 39 21.08 4.41 8.55
C ILE A 39 21.80 3.81 7.32
N ALA A 40 21.05 3.31 6.34
CA ALA A 40 21.60 2.78 5.10
C ALA A 40 22.32 3.86 4.28
N ASP A 41 21.78 5.09 4.23
CA ASP A 41 22.38 6.25 3.57
C ASP A 41 23.71 6.65 4.23
N GLN A 42 23.73 6.70 5.57
CA GLN A 42 24.94 7.06 6.30
C GLN A 42 26.07 6.03 6.16
N SER A 43 25.72 4.75 6.13
CA SER A 43 26.70 3.66 6.00
C SER A 43 27.11 3.40 4.54
N GLY A 44 26.26 3.76 3.57
CA GLY A 44 26.41 3.35 2.16
C GLY A 44 26.19 1.86 1.92
N GLU A 45 25.78 1.09 2.95
CA GLU A 45 25.71 -0.37 2.94
C GLU A 45 24.27 -0.89 2.79
N TYR A 46 23.56 -0.52 1.72
CA TYR A 46 22.16 -0.90 1.50
C TYR A 46 21.92 -2.40 1.56
N ILE A 47 22.79 -3.20 0.95
CA ILE A 47 22.67 -4.67 0.93
C ILE A 47 22.74 -5.26 2.34
N LYS A 48 23.60 -4.72 3.19
CA LYS A 48 23.70 -5.14 4.59
C LYS A 48 22.37 -4.89 5.31
N TRP A 49 21.78 -3.73 5.12
CA TRP A 49 20.50 -3.38 5.77
C TRP A 49 19.32 -4.15 5.18
N ILE A 50 19.33 -4.49 3.89
CA ILE A 50 18.35 -5.42 3.30
C ILE A 50 18.49 -6.81 3.95
N LYS A 51 19.71 -7.34 4.10
CA LYS A 51 19.95 -8.62 4.77
C LYS A 51 19.52 -8.59 6.23
N VAL A 52 19.85 -7.55 6.97
CA VAL A 52 19.45 -7.38 8.38
C VAL A 52 17.93 -7.31 8.49
N SER A 53 17.27 -6.49 7.68
CA SER A 53 15.82 -6.34 7.72
C SER A 53 15.09 -7.63 7.33
N SER A 54 15.53 -8.33 6.29
CA SER A 54 14.94 -9.60 5.87
C SER A 54 15.18 -10.72 6.88
N PHE A 55 16.38 -10.79 7.48
CA PHE A 55 16.70 -11.76 8.54
C PHE A 55 15.81 -11.56 9.76
N PHE A 56 15.76 -10.35 10.32
CA PHE A 56 14.93 -10.08 11.48
C PHE A 56 13.43 -10.22 11.15
N GLY A 57 12.99 -9.83 9.96
CA GLY A 57 11.63 -10.08 9.49
C GLY A 57 11.27 -11.56 9.51
N PHE A 58 12.17 -12.43 9.00
CA PHE A 58 11.98 -13.87 9.01
C PHE A 58 12.02 -14.47 10.44
N ILE A 59 13.05 -14.17 11.23
CA ILE A 59 13.20 -14.75 12.59
C ILE A 59 12.07 -14.30 13.52
N ILE A 60 11.71 -13.01 13.53
CA ILE A 60 10.64 -12.51 14.39
C ILE A 60 9.30 -13.15 13.98
N PHE A 61 9.06 -13.35 12.68
CA PHE A 61 7.84 -13.97 12.22
C PHE A 61 7.68 -15.41 12.73
N THR A 62 8.77 -16.15 12.99
CA THR A 62 8.65 -17.49 13.59
C THR A 62 7.93 -17.46 14.94
N GLY A 63 8.01 -16.35 15.67
CA GLY A 63 7.29 -16.18 16.94
C GLY A 63 5.78 -16.33 16.84
N ILE A 64 5.19 -16.21 15.61
CA ILE A 64 3.75 -16.40 15.40
C ILE A 64 3.29 -17.84 15.75
N PHE A 65 4.17 -18.84 15.60
CA PHE A 65 3.83 -20.23 15.88
C PHE A 65 3.54 -20.51 17.37
N TRP A 66 4.08 -19.67 18.25
CA TRP A 66 3.89 -19.76 19.70
C TRP A 66 2.97 -18.66 20.25
N SER A 67 2.36 -17.88 19.35
CA SER A 67 1.55 -16.72 19.71
C SER A 67 0.07 -16.99 19.48
N ASN A 68 -0.68 -17.19 20.57
CA ASN A 68 -2.13 -17.44 20.51
C ASN A 68 -2.96 -16.33 21.20
N THR A 69 -2.29 -15.35 21.82
CA THR A 69 -2.96 -14.22 22.47
C THR A 69 -2.77 -12.94 21.66
N PHE A 70 -3.71 -12.01 21.79
CA PHE A 70 -3.62 -10.70 21.14
C PHE A 70 -2.29 -9.99 21.43
N VAL A 71 -1.85 -9.99 22.70
CA VAL A 71 -0.61 -9.30 23.11
C VAL A 71 0.62 -9.91 22.43
N ASN A 72 0.72 -11.25 22.42
CA ASN A 72 1.86 -11.93 21.81
C ASN A 72 1.92 -11.66 20.28
N ILE A 73 0.77 -11.76 19.60
CA ILE A 73 0.69 -11.47 18.16
C ILE A 73 1.00 -10.00 17.90
N PHE A 74 0.49 -9.07 18.74
CA PHE A 74 0.79 -7.66 18.62
C PHE A 74 2.30 -7.37 18.70
N ILE A 75 2.99 -7.96 19.68
CA ILE A 75 4.45 -7.80 19.84
C ILE A 75 5.19 -8.35 18.64
N VAL A 76 4.86 -9.56 18.17
CA VAL A 76 5.49 -10.18 17.00
C VAL A 76 5.24 -9.34 15.74
N MET A 77 3.99 -8.95 15.49
CA MET A 77 3.64 -8.15 14.30
C MET A 77 4.28 -6.75 14.35
N MET A 78 4.31 -6.10 15.51
CA MET A 78 4.94 -4.78 15.66
C MET A 78 6.44 -4.86 15.38
N ALA A 79 7.14 -5.79 16.01
CA ALA A 79 8.58 -6.00 15.82
C ALA A 79 8.90 -6.38 14.36
N MET A 80 8.14 -7.31 13.77
CA MET A 80 8.31 -7.72 12.38
C MET A 80 8.06 -6.55 11.41
N SER A 81 7.00 -5.76 11.62
CA SER A 81 6.61 -4.69 10.69
C SER A 81 7.65 -3.57 10.60
N ILE A 82 8.43 -3.32 11.64
CA ILE A 82 9.55 -2.36 11.62
C ILE A 82 10.57 -2.76 10.55
N PHE A 83 10.94 -4.03 10.52
CA PHE A 83 11.94 -4.52 9.56
C PHE A 83 11.33 -4.73 8.17
N THR A 84 10.20 -5.40 8.06
CA THR A 84 9.60 -5.75 6.76
C THR A 84 9.11 -4.53 5.98
N SER A 85 8.61 -3.48 6.65
CA SER A 85 8.19 -2.24 5.99
C SER A 85 9.34 -1.49 5.32
N SER A 86 10.58 -1.72 5.74
CA SER A 86 11.77 -1.06 5.21
C SER A 86 12.48 -1.84 4.12
N THR A 87 12.27 -3.16 4.03
CA THR A 87 12.97 -4.03 3.07
C THR A 87 12.71 -3.61 1.62
N LEU A 88 11.45 -3.37 1.25
CA LEU A 88 11.10 -2.98 -0.12
C LEU A 88 11.64 -1.60 -0.50
N PRO A 89 11.49 -0.51 0.28
CA PRO A 89 12.10 0.79 -0.02
C PRO A 89 13.62 0.75 -0.18
N LEU A 90 14.33 -0.04 0.64
CA LEU A 90 15.77 -0.23 0.51
C LEU A 90 16.14 -0.94 -0.80
N ALA A 91 15.40 -2.00 -1.16
CA ALA A 91 15.60 -2.73 -2.41
C ALA A 91 15.29 -1.86 -3.64
N GLU A 92 14.24 -1.04 -3.60
CA GLU A 92 13.90 -0.08 -4.66
C GLU A 92 15.01 0.97 -4.83
N SER A 93 15.52 1.54 -3.74
CA SER A 93 16.64 2.50 -3.78
C SER A 93 17.90 1.90 -4.41
N LEU A 94 18.23 0.66 -4.04
CA LEU A 94 19.34 -0.08 -4.63
C LEU A 94 19.11 -0.32 -6.13
N THR A 95 17.92 -0.75 -6.53
CA THR A 95 17.53 -1.00 -7.92
C THR A 95 17.67 0.24 -8.77
N LEU A 96 17.09 1.37 -8.32
CA LEU A 96 17.18 2.66 -9.01
C LEU A 96 18.64 3.12 -9.16
N SER A 97 19.45 2.95 -8.12
CA SER A 97 20.87 3.26 -8.18
C SER A 97 21.62 2.43 -9.23
N HIS A 98 21.33 1.13 -9.35
CA HIS A 98 21.91 0.26 -10.38
C HIS A 98 21.47 0.67 -11.78
N LEU A 99 20.18 0.94 -11.99
CA LEU A 99 19.63 1.34 -13.28
C LEU A 99 20.24 2.68 -13.74
N LYS A 100 20.33 3.65 -12.87
CA LYS A 100 20.94 4.97 -13.17
C LYS A 100 22.40 4.81 -13.58
N ALA A 101 23.19 3.98 -12.89
CA ALA A 101 24.58 3.75 -13.24
C ALA A 101 24.76 3.09 -14.61
N ASN A 102 23.79 2.27 -15.04
CA ASN A 102 23.81 1.58 -16.33
C ASN A 102 23.01 2.32 -17.42
N LYS A 103 22.55 3.56 -17.16
CA LYS A 103 21.70 4.35 -18.08
C LYS A 103 20.47 3.57 -18.56
N ALA A 104 19.85 2.81 -17.65
CA ALA A 104 18.75 1.91 -17.95
C ALA A 104 17.48 2.24 -17.12
N ASP A 105 17.28 3.53 -16.80
CA ASP A 105 16.18 3.99 -15.95
C ASP A 105 14.80 3.55 -16.48
N SER A 106 14.63 3.46 -17.81
CA SER A 106 13.40 2.98 -18.45
C SER A 106 13.02 1.54 -18.11
N LYS A 107 13.99 0.71 -17.64
CA LYS A 107 13.73 -0.68 -17.26
C LYS A 107 13.07 -0.81 -15.88
N TYR A 108 13.00 0.25 -15.07
CA TYR A 108 12.41 0.20 -13.74
C TYR A 108 10.96 -0.27 -13.76
N SER A 109 10.15 0.22 -14.69
CA SER A 109 8.74 -0.18 -14.81
C SER A 109 8.58 -1.69 -15.09
N HIS A 110 9.46 -2.26 -15.91
CA HIS A 110 9.46 -3.72 -16.19
C HIS A 110 9.83 -4.54 -14.94
N ILE A 111 10.80 -4.07 -14.14
CA ILE A 111 11.16 -4.73 -12.88
C ILE A 111 9.99 -4.63 -11.89
N ARG A 112 9.38 -3.45 -11.78
CA ARG A 112 8.25 -3.22 -10.86
C ARG A 112 7.01 -4.05 -11.21
N LEU A 113 6.78 -4.32 -12.51
CA LEU A 113 5.69 -5.16 -13.01
C LEU A 113 5.70 -6.57 -12.39
N TRP A 114 6.88 -7.16 -12.19
CA TRP A 114 7.01 -8.48 -11.56
C TRP A 114 6.43 -8.53 -10.16
N GLY A 115 6.44 -7.41 -9.43
CA GLY A 115 5.77 -7.31 -8.13
C GLY A 115 4.26 -7.49 -8.22
N SER A 116 3.62 -6.92 -9.23
CA SER A 116 2.18 -7.09 -9.47
C SER A 116 1.84 -8.51 -9.95
N ILE A 117 2.66 -9.09 -10.83
CA ILE A 117 2.51 -10.50 -11.26
C ILE A 117 2.66 -11.44 -10.05
N GLY A 118 3.69 -11.22 -9.23
CA GLY A 118 3.90 -12.01 -8.00
C GLY A 118 2.74 -11.90 -7.02
N PHE A 119 2.13 -10.71 -6.89
CA PHE A 119 0.93 -10.55 -6.07
C PHE A 119 -0.26 -11.36 -6.61
N ILE A 120 -0.52 -11.32 -7.93
CA ILE A 120 -1.60 -12.09 -8.57
C ILE A 120 -1.40 -13.59 -8.32
N VAL A 121 -0.19 -14.08 -8.59
CA VAL A 121 0.16 -15.50 -8.39
C VAL A 121 -0.02 -15.89 -6.92
N ALA A 122 0.49 -15.08 -5.99
CA ALA A 122 0.36 -15.34 -4.55
C ALA A 122 -1.10 -15.30 -4.08
N ALA A 123 -1.91 -14.34 -4.56
CA ALA A 123 -3.31 -14.23 -4.17
C ALA A 123 -4.13 -15.44 -4.64
N LEU A 124 -3.92 -15.89 -5.89
CA LEU A 124 -4.61 -17.05 -6.44
C LEU A 124 -4.17 -18.34 -5.75
N LEU A 125 -2.87 -18.58 -5.61
CA LEU A 125 -2.36 -19.80 -4.99
C LEU A 125 -2.74 -19.92 -3.52
N LEU A 126 -2.58 -18.82 -2.75
CA LEU A 126 -2.94 -18.84 -1.33
C LEU A 126 -4.43 -19.03 -1.10
N GLY A 127 -5.29 -18.47 -1.97
CA GLY A 127 -6.73 -18.70 -1.89
C GLY A 127 -7.07 -20.17 -1.99
N VAL A 128 -6.54 -20.86 -3.00
CA VAL A 128 -6.72 -22.30 -3.19
C VAL A 128 -6.12 -23.11 -2.03
N ILE A 129 -4.92 -22.74 -1.58
CA ILE A 129 -4.26 -23.43 -0.45
C ILE A 129 -5.10 -23.33 0.83
N ILE A 130 -5.67 -22.16 1.10
CA ILE A 130 -6.52 -21.94 2.27
C ILE A 130 -7.81 -22.77 2.18
N ASP A 131 -8.43 -22.86 1.00
CA ASP A 131 -9.62 -23.66 0.79
C ASP A 131 -9.40 -25.17 1.07
N PHE A 132 -8.20 -25.70 0.73
CA PHE A 132 -7.88 -27.12 0.93
C PHE A 132 -7.25 -27.44 2.29
N TYR A 133 -6.42 -26.54 2.84
CA TYR A 133 -5.60 -26.81 4.03
C TYR A 133 -5.93 -25.92 5.23
N GLY A 134 -6.93 -25.02 5.10
CA GLY A 134 -7.34 -24.08 6.13
C GLY A 134 -6.41 -22.89 6.30
N GLU A 135 -6.84 -21.94 7.12
CA GLU A 135 -6.20 -20.61 7.30
C GLU A 135 -4.78 -20.70 7.91
N ARG A 136 -4.50 -21.76 8.66
CA ARG A 136 -3.16 -22.01 9.25
C ARG A 136 -2.08 -22.22 8.20
N SER A 137 -2.44 -22.70 7.01
CA SER A 137 -1.51 -22.86 5.88
C SER A 137 -0.85 -21.54 5.46
N LEU A 138 -1.54 -20.42 5.68
CA LEU A 138 -1.02 -19.08 5.41
C LEU A 138 0.27 -18.79 6.16
N ILE A 139 0.40 -19.21 7.43
CA ILE A 139 1.61 -18.96 8.25
C ILE A 139 2.83 -19.62 7.59
N TYR A 140 2.69 -20.87 7.15
CA TYR A 140 3.79 -21.58 6.50
C TYR A 140 4.18 -20.93 5.17
N ALA A 141 3.19 -20.53 4.36
CA ALA A 141 3.44 -19.83 3.10
C ALA A 141 4.16 -18.49 3.32
N LEU A 142 3.75 -17.72 4.34
CA LEU A 142 4.41 -16.46 4.69
C LEU A 142 5.81 -16.68 5.23
N LEU A 143 6.02 -17.70 6.06
CA LEU A 143 7.36 -18.03 6.57
C LEU A 143 8.30 -18.41 5.44
N ILE A 144 7.87 -19.27 4.51
CA ILE A 144 8.63 -19.63 3.33
C ILE A 144 8.96 -18.38 2.50
N THR A 145 8.00 -17.51 2.28
CA THR A 145 8.20 -16.26 1.54
C THR A 145 9.23 -15.35 2.21
N GLN A 146 9.16 -15.17 3.53
CA GLN A 146 10.15 -14.38 4.29
C GLN A 146 11.55 -15.02 4.22
N PHE A 147 11.63 -16.35 4.32
CA PHE A 147 12.89 -17.06 4.19
C PHE A 147 13.49 -16.91 2.80
N VAL A 148 12.69 -17.04 1.75
CA VAL A 148 13.14 -16.84 0.36
C VAL A 148 13.63 -15.40 0.16
N ILE A 149 12.92 -14.39 0.67
CA ILE A 149 13.36 -12.98 0.62
C ILE A 149 14.73 -12.82 1.30
N PHE A 150 14.92 -13.44 2.46
CA PHE A 150 16.19 -13.43 3.17
C PHE A 150 17.31 -14.08 2.33
N LEU A 151 17.07 -15.25 1.73
CA LEU A 151 18.06 -15.91 0.85
C LEU A 151 18.39 -15.06 -0.38
N LEU A 152 17.37 -14.48 -1.03
CA LEU A 152 17.57 -13.61 -2.19
C LEU A 152 18.41 -12.36 -1.87
N ALA A 153 18.39 -11.88 -0.63
CA ALA A 153 19.22 -10.76 -0.22
C ALA A 153 20.74 -11.04 -0.33
N PHE A 154 21.16 -12.31 -0.37
CA PHE A 154 22.59 -12.68 -0.51
C PHE A 154 23.09 -12.64 -1.96
N ILE A 155 22.19 -12.78 -2.93
CA ILE A 155 22.57 -12.75 -4.36
C ILE A 155 22.45 -11.34 -4.98
N LEU A 156 22.07 -10.34 -4.18
CA LEU A 156 22.03 -8.97 -4.65
C LEU A 156 23.43 -8.48 -5.03
N PRO A 157 23.60 -7.85 -6.21
CA PRO A 157 24.89 -7.39 -6.69
C PRO A 157 25.44 -6.27 -5.80
N PRO A 158 26.70 -6.37 -5.34
CA PRO A 158 27.29 -5.37 -4.46
C PRO A 158 27.42 -4.02 -5.17
N LYS A 159 26.95 -2.97 -4.52
CA LYS A 159 27.17 -1.60 -4.96
C LYS A 159 27.19 -0.65 -3.78
N LYS A 160 28.21 0.21 -3.74
CA LYS A 160 28.19 1.37 -2.86
C LYS A 160 27.30 2.45 -3.52
N VAL A 161 26.24 2.79 -2.85
CA VAL A 161 25.38 3.90 -3.24
C VAL A 161 25.99 5.16 -2.65
N ILE A 162 26.50 6.05 -3.51
CA ILE A 162 27.04 7.33 -3.07
C ILE A 162 25.87 8.33 -3.11
N PHE A 163 25.38 8.72 -1.93
CA PHE A 163 24.43 9.80 -1.84
C PHE A 163 25.14 11.14 -1.77
N THR A 164 24.69 12.07 -2.57
CA THR A 164 25.14 13.47 -2.49
C THR A 164 24.70 14.06 -1.16
N LYS A 165 25.68 14.49 -0.39
CA LYS A 165 25.56 15.00 0.98
C LYS A 165 24.73 16.27 1.05
N ASN A 166 23.87 16.33 2.05
CA ASN A 166 23.30 17.50 2.71
C ASN A 166 22.36 18.42 1.90
N ILE A 167 21.08 18.08 1.98
CA ILE A 167 20.03 19.06 1.76
C ILE A 167 19.95 19.95 3.00
N LYS A 168 20.49 21.16 2.94
CA LYS A 168 20.43 22.15 4.02
C LYS A 168 19.12 22.96 4.02
N ARG A 169 18.36 22.96 2.92
CA ARG A 169 17.16 23.78 2.78
C ARG A 169 15.97 23.18 3.51
N SER A 170 15.21 24.05 4.16
CA SER A 170 13.99 23.68 4.89
C SER A 170 12.85 23.31 3.95
N ILE A 171 12.13 22.26 4.27
CA ILE A 171 10.91 21.81 3.57
C ILE A 171 9.66 22.59 4.02
N TRP A 172 9.72 23.30 5.17
CA TRP A 172 8.60 23.98 5.77
C TRP A 172 7.87 24.99 4.88
N PRO A 173 8.56 25.81 4.05
CA PRO A 173 7.88 26.74 3.14
C PRO A 173 6.99 26.02 2.12
N ILE A 174 7.39 24.83 1.65
CA ILE A 174 6.62 24.01 0.72
C ILE A 174 5.40 23.43 1.43
N LEU A 175 5.58 22.89 2.64
CA LEU A 175 4.50 22.30 3.44
C LEU A 175 3.40 23.27 3.83
N LYS A 176 3.70 24.56 3.93
CA LYS A 176 2.70 25.61 4.23
C LYS A 176 1.87 26.02 3.02
N GLN A 177 2.23 25.57 1.83
CA GLN A 177 1.44 25.88 0.63
C GLN A 177 0.08 25.20 0.70
N ARG A 178 -0.98 25.97 0.45
CA ARG A 178 -2.38 25.48 0.48
C ARG A 178 -2.56 24.27 -0.42
N GLU A 179 -2.01 24.30 -1.62
CA GLU A 179 -2.14 23.21 -2.59
C GLU A 179 -1.49 21.90 -2.11
N VAL A 180 -0.37 21.99 -1.40
CA VAL A 180 0.31 20.82 -0.81
C VAL A 180 -0.51 20.22 0.31
N ILE A 181 -1.06 21.05 1.21
CA ILE A 181 -1.92 20.58 2.30
C ILE A 181 -3.19 19.91 1.73
N VAL A 182 -3.83 20.54 0.76
CA VAL A 182 -5.02 20.03 0.08
C VAL A 182 -4.74 18.67 -0.59
N LEU A 183 -3.61 18.57 -1.31
CA LEU A 183 -3.21 17.32 -1.96
C LEU A 183 -2.99 16.22 -0.92
N LEU A 184 -2.17 16.46 0.09
CA LEU A 184 -1.85 15.46 1.13
C LEU A 184 -3.10 15.02 1.90
N LEU A 185 -3.99 15.95 2.24
CA LEU A 185 -5.25 15.64 2.93
C LEU A 185 -6.18 14.79 2.05
N SER A 186 -6.37 15.19 0.77
CA SER A 186 -7.22 14.41 -0.15
C SER A 186 -6.64 13.01 -0.39
N CYS A 187 -5.31 12.89 -0.48
CA CYS A 187 -4.64 11.61 -0.60
C CYS A 187 -4.79 10.74 0.66
N ALA A 188 -4.68 11.33 1.84
CA ALA A 188 -4.90 10.62 3.10
C ALA A 188 -6.34 10.11 3.24
N LEU A 189 -7.34 10.94 2.88
CA LEU A 189 -8.76 10.54 2.88
C LEU A 189 -9.02 9.38 1.89
N MET A 190 -8.45 9.45 0.69
CA MET A 190 -8.53 8.36 -0.29
C MET A 190 -7.97 7.06 0.28
N VAL A 191 -6.79 7.10 0.86
CA VAL A 191 -6.14 5.89 1.38
C VAL A 191 -6.77 5.42 2.70
N SER A 192 -7.46 6.29 3.45
CA SER A 192 -8.21 5.83 4.62
C SER A 192 -9.34 4.87 4.23
N SER A 193 -10.10 5.14 3.17
CA SER A 193 -11.09 4.18 2.66
C SER A 193 -10.45 2.90 2.12
N HIS A 194 -9.29 3.00 1.46
CA HIS A 194 -8.53 1.84 1.03
C HIS A 194 -7.92 1.04 2.19
N GLY A 195 -7.58 1.69 3.31
CA GLY A 195 -7.14 1.01 4.53
C GLY A 195 -8.20 0.06 5.10
N LEU A 196 -9.47 0.48 5.08
CA LEU A 196 -10.59 -0.42 5.39
C LEU A 196 -10.62 -1.62 4.42
N LEU A 197 -10.55 -1.36 3.11
CA LEU A 197 -10.57 -2.41 2.09
C LEU A 197 -9.43 -3.41 2.28
N TYR A 198 -8.19 -2.94 2.43
CA TYR A 198 -7.02 -3.81 2.55
C TYR A 198 -7.04 -4.68 3.79
N ASN A 199 -7.70 -4.23 4.85
CA ASN A 199 -7.75 -4.95 6.11
C ASN A 199 -8.98 -5.88 6.22
N PHE A 200 -10.14 -5.46 5.73
CA PHE A 200 -11.40 -6.14 6.03
C PHE A 200 -12.13 -6.74 4.82
N TYR A 201 -11.73 -6.42 3.59
CA TYR A 201 -12.46 -6.89 2.40
C TYR A 201 -12.50 -8.42 2.30
N SER A 202 -11.38 -9.09 2.55
CA SER A 202 -11.34 -10.55 2.51
C SER A 202 -12.17 -11.20 3.62
N ILE A 203 -12.19 -10.60 4.81
CA ILE A 203 -13.03 -11.05 5.92
C ILE A 203 -14.51 -10.87 5.55
N PHE A 204 -14.86 -9.74 4.96
CA PHE A 204 -16.22 -9.45 4.52
C PHE A 204 -16.71 -10.45 3.48
N LEU A 205 -15.87 -10.76 2.49
CA LEU A 205 -16.19 -11.77 1.47
C LEU A 205 -16.33 -13.17 2.06
N GLU A 206 -15.46 -13.57 2.98
CA GLU A 206 -15.52 -14.85 3.68
C GLU A 206 -16.85 -14.98 4.48
N GLU A 207 -17.28 -13.93 5.17
CA GLU A 207 -18.56 -13.89 5.90
C GLU A 207 -19.78 -14.03 4.98
N GLN A 208 -19.65 -13.64 3.70
CA GLN A 208 -20.67 -13.85 2.68
C GLN A 208 -20.55 -15.21 1.97
N GLY A 209 -19.65 -16.08 2.44
CA GLY A 209 -19.51 -17.44 1.91
C GLY A 209 -18.64 -17.56 0.65
N TYR A 210 -17.89 -16.51 0.27
CA TYR A 210 -16.92 -16.62 -0.82
C TYR A 210 -15.73 -17.49 -0.41
N SER A 211 -15.35 -18.43 -1.28
CA SER A 211 -14.15 -19.25 -1.08
C SER A 211 -12.86 -18.43 -1.16
N GLY A 212 -11.78 -18.92 -0.57
CA GLY A 212 -10.46 -18.31 -0.67
C GLY A 212 -10.01 -18.11 -2.11
N ALA A 213 -10.32 -19.08 -3.00
CA ALA A 213 -10.04 -18.96 -4.44
C ALA A 213 -10.80 -17.78 -5.07
N SER A 214 -12.09 -17.59 -4.73
CA SER A 214 -12.90 -16.45 -5.22
C SER A 214 -12.35 -15.11 -4.71
N ILE A 215 -11.94 -15.05 -3.44
CA ILE A 215 -11.31 -13.88 -2.84
C ILE A 215 -10.01 -13.55 -3.56
N GLY A 216 -9.16 -14.56 -3.84
CA GLY A 216 -7.92 -14.40 -4.59
C GLY A 216 -8.14 -13.91 -6.01
N LEU A 217 -9.18 -14.41 -6.69
CA LEU A 217 -9.58 -13.96 -8.03
C LEU A 217 -9.97 -12.47 -8.01
N LEU A 218 -10.83 -12.06 -7.07
CA LEU A 218 -11.25 -10.66 -6.96
C LEU A 218 -10.08 -9.72 -6.71
N TRP A 219 -9.14 -10.06 -5.84
CA TRP A 219 -7.91 -9.28 -5.65
C TRP A 219 -7.05 -9.23 -6.92
N SER A 220 -6.95 -10.35 -7.63
CA SER A 220 -6.17 -10.47 -8.87
C SER A 220 -6.75 -9.64 -10.00
N VAL A 221 -8.09 -9.58 -10.14
CA VAL A 221 -8.76 -8.70 -11.10
C VAL A 221 -8.38 -7.24 -10.86
N GLY A 222 -8.43 -6.78 -9.60
CA GLY A 222 -8.05 -5.41 -9.27
C GLY A 222 -6.62 -5.06 -9.70
N VAL A 223 -5.66 -5.93 -9.41
CA VAL A 223 -4.25 -5.71 -9.77
C VAL A 223 -3.99 -5.87 -11.26
N ALA A 224 -4.70 -6.77 -11.95
CA ALA A 224 -4.58 -6.90 -13.40
C ALA A 224 -5.03 -5.62 -14.13
N PHE A 225 -6.13 -5.02 -13.72
CA PHE A 225 -6.60 -3.74 -14.26
C PHE A 225 -5.73 -2.55 -13.82
N GLU A 226 -5.07 -2.62 -12.64
CA GLU A 226 -4.05 -1.65 -12.24
C GLU A 226 -2.85 -1.67 -13.20
N ILE A 227 -2.37 -2.84 -13.62
CA ILE A 227 -1.31 -2.96 -14.64
C ILE A 227 -1.78 -2.32 -15.95
N LEU A 228 -2.99 -2.61 -16.38
CA LEU A 228 -3.54 -2.05 -17.63
C LEU A 228 -3.61 -0.52 -17.57
N ILE A 229 -4.10 0.05 -16.46
CA ILE A 229 -4.21 1.51 -16.34
C ILE A 229 -2.82 2.17 -16.33
N PHE A 230 -1.80 1.58 -15.73
CA PHE A 230 -0.44 2.11 -15.78
C PHE A 230 0.10 2.20 -17.21
N LEU A 231 -0.21 1.23 -18.07
CA LEU A 231 0.14 1.27 -19.50
C LEU A 231 -0.62 2.37 -20.27
N LEU A 232 -1.84 2.70 -19.84
CA LEU A 232 -2.68 3.72 -20.45
C LEU A 232 -2.40 5.14 -19.91
N MET A 233 -1.73 5.27 -18.77
CA MET A 233 -1.49 6.57 -18.12
C MET A 233 -0.85 7.62 -19.04
N PRO A 234 0.16 7.32 -19.89
CA PRO A 234 0.70 8.33 -20.80
C PRO A 234 -0.36 8.94 -21.72
N LYS A 235 -1.28 8.11 -22.25
CA LYS A 235 -2.40 8.56 -23.10
C LYS A 235 -3.45 9.36 -22.31
N ILE A 236 -3.72 8.97 -21.08
CA ILE A 236 -4.66 9.68 -20.17
C ILE A 236 -4.09 11.06 -19.83
N LEU A 237 -2.83 11.12 -19.43
CA LEU A 237 -2.18 12.36 -19.02
C LEU A 237 -1.92 13.34 -20.17
N SER A 238 -1.87 12.87 -21.41
CA SER A 238 -1.84 13.76 -22.58
C SER A 238 -3.16 14.51 -22.81
N LYS A 239 -4.29 13.95 -22.31
CA LYS A 239 -5.64 14.52 -22.51
C LYS A 239 -6.19 15.22 -21.28
N PHE A 240 -5.88 14.72 -20.10
CA PHE A 240 -6.43 15.20 -18.84
C PHE A 240 -5.36 15.86 -17.96
N THR A 241 -5.77 16.85 -17.17
CA THR A 241 -4.91 17.45 -16.14
C THR A 241 -4.77 16.50 -14.94
N LEU A 242 -3.68 16.62 -14.19
CA LEU A 242 -3.46 15.83 -12.96
C LEU A 242 -4.63 16.00 -11.97
N LYS A 243 -5.16 17.24 -11.85
CA LYS A 243 -6.34 17.50 -11.01
C LYS A 243 -7.56 16.72 -11.50
N ALA A 244 -7.84 16.71 -12.81
CA ALA A 244 -8.98 15.99 -13.37
C ALA A 244 -8.87 14.47 -13.10
N VAL A 245 -7.68 13.88 -13.30
CA VAL A 245 -7.43 12.48 -13.00
C VAL A 245 -7.71 12.18 -11.52
N LEU A 246 -7.22 13.01 -10.60
CA LEU A 246 -7.46 12.80 -9.16
C LEU A 246 -8.96 12.93 -8.80
N LEU A 247 -9.67 13.92 -9.35
CA LEU A 247 -11.11 14.07 -9.10
C LEU A 247 -11.91 12.88 -9.63
N ILE A 248 -11.59 12.40 -10.84
CA ILE A 248 -12.21 11.20 -11.42
C ILE A 248 -11.94 9.99 -10.52
N SER A 249 -10.69 9.82 -10.06
CA SER A 249 -10.31 8.73 -9.16
C SER A 249 -11.08 8.76 -7.85
N LEU A 250 -11.22 9.93 -7.22
CA LEU A 250 -11.99 10.10 -5.98
C LEU A 250 -13.49 9.82 -6.21
N GLY A 251 -14.06 10.27 -7.33
CA GLY A 251 -15.43 9.96 -7.71
C GLY A 251 -15.68 8.46 -7.90
N PHE A 252 -14.78 7.77 -8.61
CA PHE A 252 -14.83 6.31 -8.73
C PHE A 252 -14.70 5.61 -7.37
N ALA A 253 -13.91 6.14 -6.44
CA ALA A 253 -13.79 5.57 -5.11
C ALA A 253 -15.10 5.65 -4.34
N VAL A 254 -15.83 6.77 -4.40
CA VAL A 254 -17.16 6.91 -3.79
C VAL A 254 -18.09 5.80 -4.28
N ILE A 255 -18.20 5.64 -5.60
CA ILE A 255 -19.06 4.62 -6.22
C ILE A 255 -18.61 3.22 -5.80
N ARG A 256 -17.31 2.94 -5.87
CA ARG A 256 -16.72 1.63 -5.57
C ARG A 256 -17.02 1.18 -4.15
N PHE A 257 -16.76 2.03 -3.15
CA PHE A 257 -16.97 1.67 -1.75
C PHE A 257 -18.45 1.48 -1.42
N PHE A 258 -19.30 2.29 -2.02
CA PHE A 258 -20.76 2.10 -1.92
C PHE A 258 -21.19 0.76 -2.53
N LEU A 259 -20.72 0.43 -3.73
CA LEU A 259 -21.06 -0.84 -4.41
C LEU A 259 -20.60 -2.06 -3.60
N ILE A 260 -19.38 -2.04 -3.04
CA ILE A 260 -18.88 -3.13 -2.20
C ILE A 260 -19.77 -3.35 -0.97
N GLY A 261 -20.18 -2.27 -0.30
CA GLY A 261 -21.02 -2.39 0.89
C GLY A 261 -22.46 -2.79 0.58
N ALA A 262 -23.05 -2.24 -0.49
CA ALA A 262 -24.46 -2.42 -0.80
C ALA A 262 -24.77 -3.72 -1.56
N TYR A 263 -23.80 -4.27 -2.30
CA TYR A 263 -24.03 -5.39 -3.23
C TYR A 263 -22.96 -6.49 -3.10
N VAL A 264 -22.52 -6.76 -1.89
CA VAL A 264 -21.49 -7.79 -1.63
C VAL A 264 -21.90 -9.20 -2.09
N ASP A 265 -23.19 -9.50 -2.15
CA ASP A 265 -23.72 -10.80 -2.60
C ASP A 265 -23.59 -10.99 -4.12
N SER A 266 -23.35 -9.92 -4.89
CA SER A 266 -23.25 -9.96 -6.34
C SER A 266 -21.79 -10.02 -6.80
N ILE A 267 -21.33 -11.18 -7.22
CA ILE A 267 -19.97 -11.36 -7.78
C ILE A 267 -19.73 -10.45 -8.98
N VAL A 268 -20.74 -10.15 -9.79
CA VAL A 268 -20.64 -9.25 -10.95
C VAL A 268 -20.33 -7.83 -10.49
N VAL A 269 -21.05 -7.33 -9.47
CA VAL A 269 -20.83 -6.00 -8.90
C VAL A 269 -19.44 -5.93 -8.25
N LEU A 270 -19.02 -6.98 -7.56
CA LEU A 270 -17.69 -7.05 -6.96
C LEU A 270 -16.59 -7.03 -8.03
N ILE A 271 -16.74 -7.74 -9.15
CA ILE A 271 -15.79 -7.68 -10.28
C ILE A 271 -15.72 -6.25 -10.83
N LEU A 272 -16.85 -5.59 -11.07
CA LEU A 272 -16.88 -4.19 -11.51
C LEU A 272 -16.19 -3.27 -10.50
N ALA A 273 -16.45 -3.44 -9.20
CA ALA A 273 -15.78 -2.70 -8.15
C ALA A 273 -14.26 -2.95 -8.12
N GLN A 274 -13.80 -4.17 -8.44
CA GLN A 274 -12.37 -4.46 -8.56
C GLN A 274 -11.76 -3.86 -9.84
N ILE A 275 -12.46 -3.83 -10.96
CA ILE A 275 -12.01 -3.11 -12.16
C ILE A 275 -11.82 -1.61 -11.85
N MET A 276 -12.73 -1.01 -11.07
CA MET A 276 -12.62 0.38 -10.64
C MET A 276 -11.37 0.64 -9.77
N HIS A 277 -10.72 -0.41 -9.21
CA HIS A 277 -9.45 -0.29 -8.49
C HIS A 277 -8.37 0.38 -9.33
N ALA A 278 -8.33 0.10 -10.61
CA ALA A 278 -7.41 0.74 -11.56
C ALA A 278 -7.50 2.28 -11.50
N ALA A 279 -8.71 2.82 -11.49
CA ALA A 279 -8.93 4.26 -11.37
C ALA A 279 -8.65 4.77 -9.95
N THR A 280 -9.14 4.06 -8.91
CA THR A 280 -9.08 4.52 -7.53
C THR A 280 -7.70 4.36 -6.90
N PHE A 281 -6.85 3.50 -7.43
CA PHE A 281 -5.47 3.30 -6.98
C PHE A 281 -4.45 3.63 -8.06
N GLY A 282 -4.51 2.97 -9.22
CA GLY A 282 -3.49 3.11 -10.26
C GLY A 282 -3.36 4.53 -10.80
N SER A 283 -4.43 5.10 -11.39
CA SER A 283 -4.39 6.46 -11.94
C SER A 283 -4.22 7.52 -10.84
N PHE A 284 -4.86 7.33 -9.68
CA PHE A 284 -4.69 8.17 -8.51
C PHE A 284 -3.23 8.24 -8.06
N HIS A 285 -2.56 7.10 -7.93
CA HIS A 285 -1.16 7.02 -7.50
C HIS A 285 -0.23 7.77 -8.44
N VAL A 286 -0.35 7.55 -9.76
CA VAL A 286 0.48 8.22 -10.77
C VAL A 286 0.28 9.75 -10.73
N ALA A 287 -0.96 10.21 -10.68
CA ALA A 287 -1.25 11.65 -10.64
C ALA A 287 -0.77 12.30 -9.34
N SER A 288 -0.93 11.61 -8.20
CA SER A 288 -0.45 12.10 -6.90
C SER A 288 1.07 12.23 -6.87
N ILE A 289 1.81 11.20 -7.34
CA ILE A 289 3.28 11.23 -7.37
C ILE A 289 3.80 12.34 -8.27
N GLN A 290 3.16 12.59 -9.42
CA GLN A 290 3.58 13.69 -10.30
C GLN A 290 3.33 15.06 -9.67
N LEU A 291 2.22 15.26 -8.95
CA LEU A 291 2.00 16.50 -8.21
C LEU A 291 2.99 16.67 -7.05
N ILE A 292 3.31 15.60 -6.33
CA ILE A 292 4.34 15.64 -5.29
C ILE A 292 5.70 15.99 -5.90
N ALA A 293 6.08 15.41 -7.03
CA ALA A 293 7.32 15.75 -7.73
C ALA A 293 7.34 17.21 -8.23
N HIS A 294 6.18 17.74 -8.63
CA HIS A 294 6.05 19.14 -9.03
C HIS A 294 6.23 20.12 -7.85
N PHE A 295 5.61 19.85 -6.69
CA PHE A 295 5.72 20.72 -5.52
C PHE A 295 7.07 20.59 -4.81
N PHE A 296 7.61 19.37 -4.76
CA PHE A 296 8.88 19.04 -4.11
C PHE A 296 9.97 18.76 -5.16
N TYR A 297 10.33 19.77 -5.91
CA TYR A 297 11.32 19.66 -6.98
C TYR A 297 12.76 19.57 -6.45
N ASP A 298 13.69 19.19 -7.31
CA ASP A 298 15.12 19.09 -7.08
C ASP A 298 15.50 18.34 -5.79
N GLU A 299 16.19 19.01 -4.88
CA GLU A 299 16.73 18.45 -3.64
C GLU A 299 15.62 18.02 -2.63
N HIS A 300 14.39 18.50 -2.80
CA HIS A 300 13.27 18.18 -1.90
C HIS A 300 12.44 16.98 -2.36
N GLN A 301 12.68 16.43 -3.56
CA GLN A 301 11.85 15.39 -4.17
C GLN A 301 11.76 14.14 -3.30
N ALA A 302 12.89 13.61 -2.81
CA ALA A 302 12.90 12.42 -1.96
C ALA A 302 12.16 12.64 -0.63
N ARG A 303 12.32 13.83 -0.02
CA ARG A 303 11.62 14.20 1.21
C ARG A 303 10.12 14.34 0.98
N GLY A 304 9.71 14.93 -0.14
CA GLY A 304 8.31 15.05 -0.54
C GLY A 304 7.65 13.67 -0.73
N GLN A 305 8.32 12.75 -1.40
CA GLN A 305 7.86 11.36 -1.58
C GLN A 305 7.75 10.62 -0.25
N SER A 306 8.74 10.75 0.62
CA SER A 306 8.72 10.15 1.96
C SER A 306 7.56 10.68 2.80
N LEU A 307 7.34 11.99 2.80
CA LEU A 307 6.23 12.62 3.51
C LEU A 307 4.87 12.18 2.94
N TYR A 308 4.73 12.15 1.62
CA TYR A 308 3.55 11.64 0.95
C TYR A 308 3.25 10.20 1.39
N ASN A 309 4.25 9.33 1.38
CA ASN A 309 4.08 7.95 1.81
C ASN A 309 3.68 7.83 3.30
N SER A 310 4.33 8.61 4.18
CA SER A 310 4.02 8.61 5.61
C SER A 310 2.61 9.11 5.92
N ILE A 311 2.20 10.22 5.28
CA ILE A 311 0.87 10.80 5.52
C ILE A 311 -0.22 9.96 4.83
N THR A 312 -0.03 9.63 3.56
CA THR A 312 -1.06 8.99 2.75
C THR A 312 -1.24 7.52 3.15
N TYR A 313 -0.16 6.73 3.07
CA TYR A 313 -0.25 5.29 3.36
C TYR A 313 -0.04 4.98 4.83
N GLY A 314 0.80 5.73 5.55
CA GLY A 314 1.01 5.54 6.99
C GLY A 314 -0.20 6.01 7.78
N VAL A 315 -0.44 7.32 7.83
CA VAL A 315 -1.54 7.88 8.64
C VAL A 315 -2.90 7.51 8.05
N GLY A 316 -3.11 7.72 6.74
CA GLY A 316 -4.39 7.37 6.09
C GLY A 316 -4.71 5.89 6.22
N GLY A 317 -3.74 5.00 5.95
CA GLY A 317 -3.93 3.56 6.10
C GLY A 317 -4.22 3.12 7.53
N ALA A 318 -3.56 3.72 8.52
CA ALA A 318 -3.81 3.45 9.94
C ALA A 318 -5.22 3.92 10.38
N ILE A 319 -5.63 5.11 9.95
CA ILE A 319 -7.00 5.61 10.20
C ILE A 319 -8.03 4.65 9.59
N GLY A 320 -7.81 4.21 8.34
CA GLY A 320 -8.71 3.27 7.67
C GLY A 320 -8.79 1.90 8.36
N GLY A 321 -7.67 1.38 8.85
CA GLY A 321 -7.62 0.10 9.55
C GLY A 321 -8.22 0.17 10.95
N LEU A 322 -7.74 1.10 11.79
CA LEU A 322 -8.22 1.28 13.17
C LEU A 322 -9.67 1.79 13.18
N GLY A 323 -9.93 2.86 12.44
CA GLY A 323 -11.28 3.44 12.34
C GLY A 323 -12.28 2.51 11.70
N GLY A 324 -11.84 1.73 10.69
CA GLY A 324 -12.66 0.70 10.07
C GLY A 324 -13.05 -0.40 11.06
N GLY A 325 -12.09 -0.93 11.82
CA GLY A 325 -12.37 -1.92 12.87
C GLY A 325 -13.36 -1.41 13.91
N TYR A 326 -13.18 -0.15 14.35
CA TYR A 326 -14.12 0.51 15.27
C TYR A 326 -15.52 0.64 14.67
N MET A 327 -15.64 1.12 13.44
CA MET A 327 -16.93 1.29 12.79
C MET A 327 -17.65 -0.03 12.51
N ILE A 328 -16.91 -1.10 12.15
CA ILE A 328 -17.49 -2.43 11.92
C ILE A 328 -18.17 -2.96 13.18
N GLU A 329 -17.58 -2.73 14.35
CA GLU A 329 -18.15 -3.16 15.64
C GLU A 329 -19.55 -2.56 15.87
N TYR A 330 -19.79 -1.31 15.47
CA TYR A 330 -21.04 -0.61 15.72
C TYR A 330 -22.04 -0.67 14.57
N SER A 331 -21.59 -0.71 13.32
CA SER A 331 -22.45 -0.60 12.14
C SER A 331 -22.43 -1.83 11.23
N GLY A 332 -21.58 -2.80 11.53
CA GLY A 332 -21.35 -3.96 10.66
C GLY A 332 -20.52 -3.63 9.42
N MET A 333 -20.06 -4.70 8.72
CA MET A 333 -19.13 -4.53 7.59
C MET A 333 -19.77 -3.81 6.40
N ALA A 334 -20.96 -4.20 5.98
CA ALA A 334 -21.65 -3.61 4.83
C ALA A 334 -21.82 -2.10 4.98
N ASN A 335 -22.37 -1.66 6.12
CA ASN A 335 -22.57 -0.24 6.42
C ASN A 335 -21.24 0.50 6.50
N THR A 336 -20.21 -0.10 7.11
CA THR A 336 -18.89 0.52 7.22
C THR A 336 -18.27 0.75 5.84
N PHE A 337 -18.38 -0.20 4.89
CA PHE A 337 -17.95 0.01 3.52
C PHE A 337 -18.71 1.15 2.83
N MET A 338 -20.05 1.21 2.97
CA MET A 338 -20.83 2.32 2.42
C MET A 338 -20.46 3.68 3.05
N ILE A 339 -20.31 3.73 4.36
CA ILE A 339 -19.91 4.97 5.08
C ILE A 339 -18.50 5.39 4.68
N SER A 340 -17.60 4.45 4.42
CA SER A 340 -16.22 4.78 4.00
C SER A 340 -16.16 5.54 2.66
N ALA A 341 -17.21 5.49 1.84
CA ALA A 341 -17.35 6.30 0.63
C ALA A 341 -17.40 7.82 0.94
N ILE A 342 -17.74 8.22 2.16
CA ILE A 342 -17.73 9.62 2.60
C ILE A 342 -16.30 10.19 2.60
N LEU A 343 -15.29 9.38 2.89
CA LEU A 343 -13.90 9.84 2.94
C LEU A 343 -13.40 10.34 1.58
N PRO A 344 -13.46 9.56 0.48
CA PRO A 344 -13.10 10.06 -0.84
C PRO A 344 -14.07 11.14 -1.34
N PHE A 345 -15.33 11.15 -0.92
CA PHE A 345 -16.28 12.23 -1.23
C PHE A 345 -15.81 13.57 -0.63
N ILE A 346 -15.44 13.59 0.66
CA ILE A 346 -14.84 14.78 1.28
C ILE A 346 -13.54 15.16 0.55
N GLY A 347 -12.67 14.17 0.27
CA GLY A 347 -11.42 14.37 -0.48
C GLY A 347 -11.64 15.00 -1.86
N PHE A 348 -12.73 14.63 -2.55
CA PHE A 348 -13.12 15.21 -3.83
C PHE A 348 -13.39 16.72 -3.71
N PHE A 349 -14.19 17.15 -2.74
CA PHE A 349 -14.49 18.57 -2.55
C PHE A 349 -13.28 19.36 -2.04
N VAL A 350 -12.49 18.79 -1.14
CA VAL A 350 -11.24 19.39 -0.67
C VAL A 350 -10.31 19.66 -1.86
N LEU A 351 -10.12 18.67 -2.73
CA LEU A 351 -9.26 18.79 -3.91
C LEU A 351 -9.86 19.75 -4.95
N MET A 352 -11.16 19.66 -5.21
CA MET A 352 -11.87 20.49 -6.18
C MET A 352 -11.74 21.98 -5.86
N LEU A 353 -11.93 22.35 -4.58
CA LEU A 353 -11.93 23.74 -4.12
C LEU A 353 -10.52 24.27 -3.79
N GLY A 354 -9.60 23.38 -3.43
CA GLY A 354 -8.29 23.78 -2.91
C GLY A 354 -7.13 23.73 -3.90
N LEU A 355 -7.18 22.85 -4.90
CA LEU A 355 -6.09 22.70 -5.88
C LEU A 355 -6.37 23.51 -7.15
N LYS A 356 -5.40 24.30 -7.64
CA LYS A 356 -5.50 25.04 -8.91
C LYS A 356 -5.55 24.09 -10.13
N THR A 357 -6.18 24.50 -11.22
CA THR A 357 -6.48 23.63 -12.36
C THR A 357 -5.37 23.43 -13.38
N LYS A 358 -4.24 24.13 -13.27
CA LYS A 358 -3.26 24.29 -14.37
C LYS A 358 -2.16 23.23 -14.46
N PHE A 359 -2.15 22.22 -13.61
CA PHE A 359 -1.09 21.21 -13.62
C PHE A 359 -1.36 20.16 -14.72
N LYS A 360 -0.62 20.27 -15.85
CA LYS A 360 -0.49 19.22 -16.85
C LYS A 360 0.73 18.34 -16.51
N ALA A 361 0.68 17.06 -16.88
CA ALA A 361 1.84 16.19 -16.75
C ALA A 361 2.96 16.68 -17.69
N GLU A 362 4.17 16.81 -17.17
CA GLU A 362 5.37 16.92 -17.98
C GLU A 362 5.72 15.52 -18.51
N LEU A 363 5.20 15.18 -19.68
CA LEU A 363 5.55 13.96 -20.39
C LEU A 363 6.95 14.18 -21.00
N LYS A 364 8.00 13.72 -20.31
CA LYS A 364 9.36 13.59 -20.88
C LYS A 364 9.53 12.23 -21.53
#